data_638aeec05452da74b99f5b758d223213
#
_entry.id   638aeec05452da74b99f5b758d223213
#
_cell.length_a   1.000
_cell.length_b   1.000
_cell.length_c   1.000
_cell.angle_alpha   90.00
_cell.angle_beta   90.00
_cell.angle_gamma   90.00
#
_symmetry.space_group_name_H-M   'P 1'
#
loop_
_entity.id
_entity.type
_entity.pdbx_description
1 polymer ?
#
loop_
_entity_poly.entity_id
_entity_poly.type
_entity_poly.pdbx_seq_one_letter_code
_entity_poly.pdbx_strand_id
1 'polypeptide(L)'
;TYGHIVVDEAQELTAMDWRMLIRRCPSRSFTIVGDVAQTSALGGTRRWSKSMNRLFGESHWDLNELTINYRNPQEVSELASRFAEEEGLYISTVNAVRTIPDSVSRNVVPDMSSLLETTAEQAAQLAEQFVSADGTGRIAVICPDNLIAPVRDAVRRKLAVILDPA
;
A
#
# COMPACT_ATOMS: atom_id res chain seq x y z
N THR A 1 26.93 17.43 4.43
CA THR A 1 26.84 16.53 5.60
C THR A 1 25.64 16.92 6.44
N TYR A 2 24.96 15.92 6.98
CA TYR A 2 23.79 16.09 7.84
C TYR A 2 24.10 15.59 9.25
N GLY A 3 23.52 16.23 10.28
CA GLY A 3 23.63 15.78 11.67
C GLY A 3 22.68 14.63 11.98
N HIS A 4 21.53 14.58 11.29
CA HIS A 4 20.50 13.56 11.41
C HIS A 4 19.78 13.40 10.08
N ILE A 5 19.35 12.17 9.73
CA ILE A 5 18.56 11.87 8.54
C ILE A 5 17.32 11.09 8.95
N VAL A 6 16.15 11.55 8.48
CA VAL A 6 14.90 10.80 8.55
C VAL A 6 14.68 10.13 7.20
N VAL A 7 14.40 8.82 7.21
CA VAL A 7 14.17 8.01 6.01
C VAL A 7 12.78 7.40 6.11
N ASP A 8 11.92 7.72 5.18
CA ASP A 8 10.61 7.11 5.02
C ASP A 8 10.63 6.06 3.89
N GLU A 9 9.72 5.09 3.91
CA GLU A 9 9.67 3.94 2.98
C GLU A 9 11.03 3.22 2.87
N ALA A 10 11.73 3.13 3.98
CA ALA A 10 13.12 2.69 4.02
C ALA A 10 13.31 1.21 3.62
N GLN A 11 12.24 0.41 3.58
CA GLN A 11 12.25 -0.96 3.06
C GLN A 11 12.58 -1.01 1.56
N GLU A 12 12.30 0.06 0.80
CA GLU A 12 12.60 0.14 -0.62
C GLU A 12 14.08 0.41 -0.93
N LEU A 13 14.84 0.88 0.07
CA LEU A 13 16.24 1.24 -0.14
C LEU A 13 17.16 0.04 -0.36
N THR A 14 17.98 0.15 -1.38
CA THR A 14 19.03 -0.83 -1.68
C THR A 14 20.27 -0.65 -0.76
N ALA A 15 21.15 -1.64 -0.76
CA ALA A 15 22.41 -1.52 -0.02
C ALA A 15 23.28 -0.34 -0.50
N MET A 16 23.14 0.09 -1.76
CA MET A 16 23.86 1.24 -2.29
C MET A 16 23.29 2.55 -1.74
N ASP A 17 21.96 2.67 -1.70
CA ASP A 17 21.28 3.86 -1.17
C ASP A 17 21.67 4.08 0.29
N TRP A 18 21.67 3.02 1.10
CA TRP A 18 22.15 3.08 2.48
C TRP A 18 23.60 3.56 2.62
N ARG A 19 24.48 3.07 1.76
CA ARG A 19 25.88 3.52 1.76
C ARG A 19 25.99 5.01 1.46
N MET A 20 25.21 5.51 0.51
CA MET A 20 25.19 6.93 0.17
C MET A 20 24.66 7.78 1.32
N LEU A 21 23.59 7.37 1.99
CA LEU A 21 23.02 8.06 3.14
C LEU A 21 24.01 8.11 4.32
N ILE A 22 24.64 6.98 4.66
CA ILE A 22 25.64 6.90 5.74
C ILE A 22 26.83 7.83 5.46
N ARG A 23 27.29 7.94 4.22
CA ARG A 23 28.36 8.89 3.84
C ARG A 23 27.95 10.35 4.04
N ARG A 24 26.66 10.66 3.92
CA ARG A 24 26.10 11.99 4.12
C ARG A 24 25.89 12.36 5.59
N CYS A 25 25.80 11.35 6.47
CA CYS A 25 25.55 11.50 7.90
C CYS A 25 26.69 10.86 8.73
N PRO A 26 27.82 11.56 8.92
CA PRO A 26 28.96 11.00 9.68
C PRO A 26 28.63 10.65 11.12
N SER A 27 27.67 11.34 11.72
CA SER A 27 27.15 11.05 13.07
C SER A 27 26.41 9.72 13.15
N ARG A 28 26.02 9.12 12.00
CA ARG A 28 25.18 7.92 11.90
C ARG A 28 23.87 8.02 12.67
N SER A 29 23.35 9.22 12.84
CA SER A 29 22.08 9.48 13.49
C SER A 29 20.94 9.40 12.49
N PHE A 30 20.08 8.40 12.62
CA PHE A 30 18.96 8.14 11.70
C PHE A 30 17.66 7.89 12.45
N THR A 31 16.56 8.35 11.89
CA THR A 31 15.21 7.84 12.15
C THR A 31 14.74 7.13 10.88
N ILE A 32 14.45 5.85 11.00
CA ILE A 32 14.14 4.98 9.87
C ILE A 32 12.70 4.50 10.02
N VAL A 33 11.85 4.79 9.05
CA VAL A 33 10.45 4.39 9.03
C VAL A 33 10.19 3.55 7.79
N GLY A 34 9.38 2.52 7.91
CA GLY A 34 9.00 1.67 6.79
C GLY A 34 8.30 0.38 7.23
N ASP A 35 7.80 -0.35 6.26
CA ASP A 35 7.13 -1.63 6.46
C ASP A 35 7.74 -2.69 5.53
N VAL A 36 8.44 -3.66 6.10
CA VAL A 36 9.11 -4.71 5.33
C VAL A 36 8.14 -5.63 4.56
N ALA A 37 6.87 -5.70 4.98
CA ALA A 37 5.83 -6.44 4.26
C ALA A 37 5.42 -5.75 2.96
N GLN A 38 5.66 -4.44 2.82
CA GLN A 38 5.35 -3.65 1.63
C GLN A 38 6.53 -3.52 0.66
N THR A 39 7.64 -4.24 0.88
CA THR A 39 8.84 -4.16 0.03
C THR A 39 8.53 -4.61 -1.40
N SER A 40 8.64 -3.71 -2.36
CA SER A 40 8.50 -3.97 -3.79
C SER A 40 9.84 -4.10 -4.52
N ALA A 41 10.87 -3.40 -4.06
CA ALA A 41 12.19 -3.41 -4.67
C ALA A 41 12.91 -4.76 -4.52
N LEU A 42 13.51 -5.26 -5.61
CA LEU A 42 14.26 -6.52 -5.60
C LEU A 42 15.44 -6.52 -4.62
N GLY A 43 16.06 -5.35 -4.41
CA GLY A 43 17.17 -5.14 -3.46
C GLY A 43 16.75 -4.53 -2.13
N GLY A 44 15.45 -4.41 -1.87
CA GLY A 44 14.91 -3.78 -0.66
C GLY A 44 15.06 -4.62 0.60
N THR A 45 14.75 -4.01 1.72
CA THR A 45 14.86 -4.62 3.05
C THR A 45 13.64 -5.49 3.35
N ARG A 46 13.83 -6.78 3.52
CA ARG A 46 12.78 -7.75 3.90
C ARG A 46 12.83 -8.15 5.39
N ARG A 47 13.82 -7.72 6.12
CA ARG A 47 13.99 -7.96 7.57
C ARG A 47 14.89 -6.89 8.17
N TRP A 48 14.33 -6.08 9.07
CA TRP A 48 15.04 -4.96 9.70
C TRP A 48 16.32 -5.39 10.40
N SER A 49 16.26 -6.42 11.25
CA SER A 49 17.43 -6.87 12.02
C SER A 49 18.63 -7.18 11.14
N LYS A 50 18.43 -7.90 10.03
CA LYS A 50 19.50 -8.25 9.10
C LYS A 50 20.14 -7.01 8.44
N SER A 51 19.32 -6.04 8.05
CA SER A 51 19.80 -4.83 7.38
C SER A 51 20.46 -3.87 8.37
N MET A 52 19.83 -3.63 9.51
CA MET A 52 20.31 -2.66 10.50
C MET A 52 21.56 -3.16 11.20
N ASN A 53 21.67 -4.43 11.57
CA ASN A 53 22.88 -5.02 12.13
C ASN A 53 24.08 -4.86 11.18
N ARG A 54 23.87 -5.04 9.88
CA ARG A 54 24.93 -4.85 8.88
C ARG A 54 25.36 -3.40 8.72
N LEU A 55 24.43 -2.45 8.87
CA LEU A 55 24.70 -1.01 8.63
C LEU A 55 25.22 -0.30 9.86
N PHE A 56 24.68 -0.62 11.01
CA PHE A 56 24.93 0.10 12.26
C PHE A 56 25.60 -0.76 13.34
N GLY A 57 25.51 -2.08 13.28
CA GLY A 57 25.91 -3.01 14.34
C GLY A 57 24.76 -3.35 15.29
N GLU A 58 24.82 -4.52 15.93
CA GLU A 58 23.70 -5.10 16.68
C GLU A 58 23.19 -4.25 17.86
N SER A 59 24.05 -3.46 18.48
CA SER A 59 23.74 -2.67 19.68
C SER A 59 23.59 -1.16 19.43
N HIS A 60 23.45 -0.75 18.16
CA HIS A 60 23.44 0.67 17.80
C HIS A 60 22.14 1.13 17.13
N TRP A 61 21.09 0.35 17.29
CA TRP A 61 19.74 0.68 16.79
C TRP A 61 18.67 0.02 17.65
N ASP A 62 17.52 0.66 17.72
CA ASP A 62 16.33 0.17 18.42
C ASP A 62 15.17 0.03 17.44
N LEU A 63 14.32 -0.98 17.62
CA LEU A 63 13.11 -1.19 16.84
C LEU A 63 11.90 -0.83 17.69
N ASN A 64 11.07 0.07 17.17
CA ASN A 64 9.77 0.37 17.72
C ASN A 64 8.69 0.02 16.70
N GLU A 65 7.80 -0.90 17.05
CA GLU A 65 6.70 -1.32 16.18
C GLU A 65 5.43 -0.53 16.50
N LEU A 66 4.82 0.05 15.46
CA LEU A 66 3.54 0.74 15.58
C LEU A 66 2.41 -0.27 15.40
N THR A 67 1.68 -0.55 16.47
CA THR A 67 0.64 -1.59 16.51
C THR A 67 -0.78 -1.04 16.42
N ILE A 68 -0.95 0.28 16.33
CA ILE A 68 -2.26 0.94 16.22
C ILE A 68 -2.44 1.49 14.81
N ASN A 69 -3.48 1.02 14.12
CA ASN A 69 -3.88 1.52 12.81
C ASN A 69 -5.15 2.37 12.94
N TYR A 70 -5.01 3.66 12.73
CA TYR A 70 -6.12 4.62 12.72
C TYR A 70 -6.55 5.02 11.29
N ARG A 71 -5.80 4.60 10.26
CA ARG A 71 -6.05 4.94 8.85
C ARG A 71 -7.09 4.02 8.22
N ASN A 72 -6.87 2.72 8.31
CA ASN A 72 -7.69 1.73 7.62
C ASN A 72 -8.81 1.21 8.52
N PRO A 73 -10.00 0.90 7.95
CA PRO A 73 -11.03 0.14 8.66
C PRO A 73 -10.52 -1.23 9.10
N GLN A 74 -11.13 -1.76 10.17
CA GLN A 74 -10.77 -3.05 10.74
C GLN A 74 -10.84 -4.19 9.71
N GLU A 75 -11.94 -4.30 8.94
CA GLU A 75 -12.12 -5.34 7.92
C GLU A 75 -11.01 -5.31 6.85
N VAL A 76 -10.57 -4.11 6.44
CA VAL A 76 -9.48 -3.95 5.48
C VAL A 76 -8.16 -4.43 6.09
N SER A 77 -7.89 -4.09 7.36
CA SER A 77 -6.68 -4.53 8.06
C SER A 77 -6.65 -6.04 8.26
N GLU A 78 -7.78 -6.65 8.63
CA GLU A 78 -7.91 -8.10 8.78
C GLU A 78 -7.71 -8.83 7.45
N LEU A 79 -8.26 -8.29 6.35
CA LEU A 79 -8.05 -8.86 5.02
C LEU A 79 -6.58 -8.80 4.62
N ALA A 80 -5.93 -7.65 4.80
CA ALA A 80 -4.51 -7.47 4.51
C ALA A 80 -3.63 -8.42 5.33
N SER A 81 -3.94 -8.59 6.62
CA SER A 81 -3.22 -9.52 7.50
C SER A 81 -3.33 -10.97 7.03
N ARG A 82 -4.53 -11.42 6.66
CA ARG A 82 -4.72 -12.77 6.12
C ARG A 82 -3.91 -13.01 4.85
N PHE A 83 -3.92 -12.06 3.91
CA PHE A 83 -3.10 -12.18 2.70
C PHE A 83 -1.61 -12.25 3.02
N ALA A 84 -1.12 -11.43 3.94
CA ALA A 84 0.28 -11.45 4.32
C ALA A 84 0.69 -12.78 4.99
N GLU A 85 -0.18 -13.34 5.83
CA GLU A 85 0.04 -14.67 6.44
C GLU A 85 0.07 -15.79 5.40
N GLU A 86 -0.87 -15.78 4.45
CA GLU A 86 -0.93 -16.77 3.35
C GLU A 86 0.34 -16.73 2.49
N GLU A 87 0.90 -15.54 2.26
CA GLU A 87 2.15 -15.35 1.53
C GLU A 87 3.42 -15.55 2.40
N GLY A 88 3.26 -15.88 3.67
CA GLY A 88 4.38 -16.09 4.60
C GLY A 88 5.18 -14.83 4.90
N LEU A 89 4.56 -13.66 4.76
CA LEU A 89 5.17 -12.39 5.12
C LEU A 89 5.13 -12.19 6.63
N TYR A 90 6.22 -11.62 7.18
CA TYR A 90 6.21 -11.20 8.57
C TYR A 90 5.41 -9.90 8.69
N ILE A 91 4.34 -9.96 9.46
CA ILE A 91 3.54 -8.79 9.82
C ILE A 91 3.42 -8.71 11.34
N SER A 92 3.53 -7.49 11.86
CA SER A 92 3.17 -7.23 13.26
C SER A 92 1.65 -7.22 13.39
N THR A 93 1.12 -7.76 14.46
CA THR A 93 -0.32 -7.67 14.74
C THR A 93 -0.71 -6.21 14.95
N VAL A 94 -1.52 -5.70 14.04
CA VAL A 94 -1.97 -4.31 14.05
C VAL A 94 -3.43 -4.23 14.47
N ASN A 95 -3.72 -3.43 15.50
CA ASN A 95 -5.07 -3.17 15.97
C ASN A 95 -5.66 -1.96 15.25
N ALA A 96 -6.63 -2.19 14.37
CA ALA A 96 -7.37 -1.10 13.74
C ALA A 96 -8.41 -0.56 14.73
N VAL A 97 -8.40 0.76 14.93
CA VAL A 97 -9.34 1.45 15.84
C VAL A 97 -10.56 2.01 15.11
N ARG A 98 -10.53 1.98 13.77
CA ARG A 98 -11.61 2.51 12.94
C ARG A 98 -12.51 1.38 12.47
N THR A 99 -13.78 1.43 12.87
CA THR A 99 -14.80 0.48 12.40
C THR A 99 -15.70 1.18 11.38
N ILE A 100 -15.73 0.65 10.16
CA ILE A 100 -16.63 1.07 9.09
C ILE A 100 -17.31 -0.20 8.62
N PRO A 101 -18.61 -0.37 8.86
CA PRO A 101 -19.35 -1.54 8.38
C PRO A 101 -19.27 -1.63 6.85
N ASP A 102 -19.22 -2.85 6.34
CA ASP A 102 -19.21 -3.15 4.90
C ASP A 102 -18.08 -2.43 4.13
N SER A 103 -16.93 -2.20 4.81
CA SER A 103 -15.76 -1.56 4.19
C SER A 103 -15.03 -2.48 3.20
N VAL A 104 -15.33 -3.76 3.20
CA VAL A 104 -14.84 -4.77 2.25
C VAL A 104 -16.01 -5.53 1.64
N SER A 105 -16.06 -5.58 0.32
CA SER A 105 -16.99 -6.43 -0.43
C SER A 105 -16.22 -7.36 -1.37
N ARG A 106 -16.77 -8.56 -1.58
CA ARG A 106 -16.17 -9.55 -2.48
C ARG A 106 -17.22 -10.03 -3.48
N ASN A 107 -16.91 -9.83 -4.77
CA ASN A 107 -17.71 -10.32 -5.87
C ASN A 107 -16.98 -11.46 -6.58
N VAL A 108 -17.65 -12.57 -6.80
CA VAL A 108 -17.13 -13.70 -7.59
C VAL A 108 -17.92 -13.77 -8.88
N VAL A 109 -17.23 -13.74 -10.00
CA VAL A 109 -17.83 -13.72 -11.34
C VAL A 109 -17.34 -14.91 -12.16
N PRO A 110 -18.15 -15.41 -13.12
CA PRO A 110 -17.84 -16.66 -13.82
C PRO A 110 -16.76 -16.51 -14.89
N ASP A 111 -16.58 -15.33 -15.47
CA ASP A 111 -15.71 -15.11 -16.63
C ASP A 111 -15.17 -13.68 -16.72
N MET A 112 -14.26 -13.45 -17.68
CA MET A 112 -13.60 -12.17 -17.88
C MET A 112 -14.59 -11.06 -18.31
N SER A 113 -15.60 -11.35 -19.08
CA SER A 113 -16.59 -10.35 -19.51
C SER A 113 -17.36 -9.83 -18.33
N SER A 114 -17.85 -10.75 -17.49
CA SER A 114 -18.55 -10.42 -16.22
C SER A 114 -17.63 -9.68 -15.25
N LEU A 115 -16.31 -10.00 -15.23
CA LEU A 115 -15.35 -9.27 -14.41
C LEU A 115 -15.24 -7.80 -14.83
N LEU A 116 -15.11 -7.53 -16.12
CA LEU A 116 -15.00 -6.18 -16.66
C LEU A 116 -16.28 -5.37 -16.42
N GLU A 117 -17.44 -5.99 -16.63
CA GLU A 117 -18.74 -5.36 -16.41
C GLU A 117 -18.95 -5.04 -14.93
N THR A 118 -18.79 -6.01 -14.03
CA THR A 118 -18.93 -5.82 -12.58
C THR A 118 -17.93 -4.76 -12.06
N THR A 119 -16.69 -4.79 -12.55
CA THR A 119 -15.69 -3.78 -12.16
C THR A 119 -16.12 -2.38 -12.60
N ALA A 120 -16.63 -2.23 -13.81
CA ALA A 120 -17.09 -0.95 -14.32
C ALA A 120 -18.32 -0.44 -13.55
N GLU A 121 -19.26 -1.33 -13.21
CA GLU A 121 -20.43 -0.99 -12.40
C GLU A 121 -20.06 -0.54 -11.00
N GLN A 122 -19.18 -1.28 -10.32
CA GLN A 122 -18.72 -0.92 -8.97
C GLN A 122 -17.95 0.40 -8.99
N ALA A 123 -17.07 0.62 -9.97
CA ALA A 123 -16.36 1.88 -10.11
C ALA A 123 -17.32 3.06 -10.34
N ALA A 124 -18.38 2.87 -11.11
CA ALA A 124 -19.39 3.89 -11.37
C ALA A 124 -20.19 4.21 -10.11
N GLN A 125 -20.69 3.18 -9.39
CA GLN A 125 -21.42 3.36 -8.13
C GLN A 125 -20.57 4.10 -7.07
N LEU A 126 -19.32 3.72 -6.93
CA LEU A 126 -18.40 4.39 -6.01
C LEU A 126 -18.13 5.84 -6.45
N ALA A 127 -18.05 6.10 -7.77
CA ALA A 127 -17.88 7.45 -8.28
C ALA A 127 -19.08 8.35 -7.93
N GLU A 128 -20.30 7.85 -8.09
CA GLU A 128 -21.50 8.58 -7.69
C GLU A 128 -21.55 8.86 -6.18
N GLN A 129 -21.05 7.93 -5.38
CA GLN A 129 -21.10 8.04 -3.93
C GLN A 129 -19.99 8.93 -3.35
N PHE A 130 -18.76 8.89 -3.91
CA PHE A 130 -17.57 9.44 -3.28
C PHE A 130 -16.88 10.55 -4.09
N VAL A 131 -17.30 10.80 -5.33
CA VAL A 131 -16.78 11.90 -6.13
C VAL A 131 -17.82 13.01 -6.20
N SER A 132 -17.49 14.17 -5.62
CA SER A 132 -18.37 15.33 -5.61
C SER A 132 -18.42 16.02 -6.98
N ALA A 133 -19.47 16.82 -7.23
CA ALA A 133 -19.64 17.54 -8.50
C ALA A 133 -18.50 18.53 -8.81
N ASP A 134 -17.77 18.98 -7.80
CA ASP A 134 -16.57 19.81 -7.95
C ASP A 134 -15.29 19.02 -8.29
N GLY A 135 -15.40 17.69 -8.48
CA GLY A 135 -14.28 16.78 -8.78
C GLY A 135 -13.43 16.40 -7.58
N THR A 136 -13.87 16.70 -6.35
CA THR A 136 -13.20 16.18 -5.15
C THR A 136 -13.59 14.72 -4.90
N GLY A 137 -12.66 13.94 -4.35
CA GLY A 137 -12.79 12.49 -4.19
C GLY A 137 -11.99 11.73 -5.24
N ARG A 138 -11.57 10.52 -4.90
CA ARG A 138 -10.79 9.67 -5.81
C ARG A 138 -11.12 8.21 -5.60
N ILE A 139 -11.17 7.47 -6.70
CA ILE A 139 -11.33 6.02 -6.71
C ILE A 139 -10.15 5.43 -7.47
N ALA A 140 -9.55 4.39 -6.90
CA ALA A 140 -8.51 3.62 -7.57
C ALA A 140 -9.05 2.23 -7.94
N VAL A 141 -8.83 1.82 -9.18
CA VAL A 141 -9.04 0.45 -9.62
C VAL A 141 -7.67 -0.19 -9.83
N ILE A 142 -7.37 -1.20 -9.04
CA ILE A 142 -6.08 -1.90 -9.06
C ILE A 142 -6.28 -3.25 -9.74
N CYS A 143 -5.48 -3.54 -10.75
CA CYS A 143 -5.54 -4.79 -11.50
C CYS A 143 -4.15 -5.18 -12.04
N PRO A 144 -3.94 -6.45 -12.45
CA PRO A 144 -2.74 -6.86 -13.15
C PRO A 144 -2.50 -6.07 -14.45
N ASP A 145 -1.23 -5.89 -14.83
CA ASP A 145 -0.84 -5.05 -15.98
C ASP A 145 -1.55 -5.40 -17.29
N ASN A 146 -1.75 -6.69 -17.55
CA ASN A 146 -2.46 -7.18 -18.74
C ASN A 146 -3.96 -6.84 -18.75
N LEU A 147 -4.54 -6.43 -17.63
CA LEU A 147 -5.94 -6.03 -17.50
C LEU A 147 -6.15 -4.51 -17.45
N ILE A 148 -5.09 -3.72 -17.36
CA ILE A 148 -5.19 -2.25 -17.26
C ILE A 148 -6.00 -1.66 -18.44
N ALA A 149 -5.67 -2.04 -19.69
CA ALA A 149 -6.34 -1.50 -20.86
C ALA A 149 -7.83 -1.91 -20.92
N PRO A 150 -8.20 -3.21 -20.85
CA PRO A 150 -9.61 -3.60 -20.91
C PRO A 150 -10.44 -3.07 -19.75
N VAL A 151 -9.90 -3.03 -18.53
CA VAL A 151 -10.58 -2.47 -17.34
C VAL A 151 -10.81 -0.96 -17.51
N ARG A 152 -9.77 -0.21 -17.88
CA ARG A 152 -9.88 1.23 -18.14
C ARG A 152 -10.98 1.53 -19.17
N ASP A 153 -11.01 0.78 -20.27
CA ASP A 153 -11.94 1.01 -21.36
C ASP A 153 -13.38 0.63 -20.95
N ALA A 154 -13.57 -0.41 -20.13
CA ALA A 154 -14.87 -0.76 -19.56
C ALA A 154 -15.38 0.34 -18.61
N VAL A 155 -14.53 0.79 -17.67
CA VAL A 155 -14.87 1.86 -16.73
C VAL A 155 -15.19 3.16 -17.44
N ARG A 156 -14.39 3.57 -18.45
CA ARG A 156 -14.65 4.77 -19.24
C ARG A 156 -15.99 4.73 -19.96
N ARG A 157 -16.33 3.61 -20.59
CA ARG A 157 -17.65 3.46 -21.25
C ARG A 157 -18.79 3.62 -20.27
N LYS A 158 -18.69 3.01 -19.07
CA LYS A 158 -19.74 3.08 -18.07
C LYS A 158 -19.89 4.50 -17.49
N LEU A 159 -18.77 5.16 -17.19
CA LEU A 159 -18.78 6.54 -16.67
C LEU A 159 -19.28 7.55 -17.74
N ALA A 160 -18.98 7.35 -19.02
CA ALA A 160 -19.47 8.24 -20.09
C ALA A 160 -21.01 8.23 -20.15
N VAL A 161 -21.65 7.09 -19.94
CA VAL A 161 -23.12 6.96 -19.90
C VAL A 161 -23.72 7.71 -18.72
N ILE A 162 -23.00 7.79 -17.60
CA ILE A 162 -23.46 8.48 -16.38
C ILE A 162 -23.25 9.99 -16.48
N LEU A 163 -22.12 10.41 -17.06
CA LEU A 163 -21.73 11.83 -17.14
C LEU A 163 -22.40 12.57 -18.31
N ASP A 164 -22.85 11.86 -19.34
CA ASP A 164 -23.55 12.40 -20.49
C ASP A 164 -24.77 11.54 -20.82
N PRO A 165 -25.83 11.58 -20.00
CA PRO A 165 -27.09 10.91 -20.29
C PRO A 165 -27.76 11.67 -21.45
N ALA A 166 -27.81 11.04 -22.64
CA ALA A 166 -28.45 11.57 -23.85
C ALA A 166 -29.93 11.90 -23.62
#